data_02b566c6aa980d3c042cf96a3225ee9f
#
_entry.id   02b566c6aa980d3c042cf96a3225ee9f
#
_cell.length_a   1.000
_cell.length_b   1.000
_cell.length_c   1.000
_cell.angle_alpha   90.00
_cell.angle_beta   90.00
_cell.angle_gamma   90.00
#
_symmetry.space_group_name_H-M   'P 1'
#
loop_
_entity.id
_entity.type
_entity.pdbx_description
1 polymer ?
#
loop_
_entity_poly.entity_id
_entity_poly.type
_entity_poly.pdbx_seq_one_letter_code
_entity_poly.pdbx_strand_id
1 'polypeptide(L)'
;KAMVSSIVAAHPCQALSDLLDPRLAEFFEDLFSACDSGDVSVMDRGADQHTGEASIQWAQRRSRWERLGQSDPARLEQELVSALIGNGRLHTAQAEILHRLKSGHSTLGIMATGRGKSLIFQVHAAMLALTQHKTSLFVYPLRALMADQAFHLGRRLAEFGLVCKVLNGECSTKEREEIYAGLEAGEVDIIMTTPEFLFYHAERLSACQRFGFMVVDEAHHIGQSKAGQRPAYALLGDVVQKLGAPVVLALTATAPEEIAKMASASLSIQERVVDEASRDNLHLDDQRNIRNRDDYLAHIVASG
;
A
#
# COMPACT_ATOMS: atom_id res chain seq x y z
N LYS A 1 -1.27 15.50 -17.18
CA LYS A 1 -1.28 16.92 -17.66
C LYS A 1 -2.13 17.07 -18.90
N ALA A 2 -1.86 16.36 -20.02
CA ALA A 2 -2.61 16.51 -21.29
C ALA A 2 -4.12 16.22 -21.13
N MET A 3 -4.49 15.21 -20.38
CA MET A 3 -5.90 14.82 -20.19
C MET A 3 -6.67 15.83 -19.32
N VAL A 4 -6.07 16.34 -18.27
CA VAL A 4 -6.66 17.35 -17.38
C VAL A 4 -6.75 18.71 -18.12
N SER A 5 -5.72 19.10 -18.88
CA SER A 5 -5.75 20.30 -19.73
C SER A 5 -6.83 20.22 -20.80
N SER A 6 -7.14 19.03 -21.35
CA SER A 6 -8.23 18.87 -22.33
C SER A 6 -9.61 19.02 -21.68
N ILE A 7 -9.79 18.58 -20.45
CA ILE A 7 -11.06 18.73 -19.70
C ILE A 7 -11.28 20.20 -19.32
N VAL A 8 -10.23 20.89 -18.89
CA VAL A 8 -10.28 22.33 -18.55
C VAL A 8 -10.48 23.21 -19.79
N ALA A 9 -9.92 22.83 -20.94
CA ALA A 9 -10.10 23.56 -22.19
C ALA A 9 -11.47 23.36 -22.85
N ALA A 10 -12.16 22.28 -22.56
CA ALA A 10 -13.48 21.98 -23.11
C ALA A 10 -14.65 22.67 -22.38
N HIS A 11 -14.42 23.16 -21.17
CA HIS A 11 -15.40 23.92 -20.40
C HIS A 11 -14.74 25.21 -19.88
N PRO A 12 -15.08 26.40 -20.42
CA PRO A 12 -14.65 27.66 -19.84
C PRO A 12 -15.29 27.77 -18.45
N CYS A 13 -14.52 27.48 -17.46
CA CYS A 13 -14.93 27.34 -16.07
C CYS A 13 -15.51 28.65 -15.51
N GLN A 14 -16.76 28.65 -15.25
CA GLN A 14 -17.23 29.09 -13.95
C GLN A 14 -16.78 28.02 -12.96
N ALA A 15 -15.89 28.41 -12.09
CA ALA A 15 -15.06 27.65 -11.19
C ALA A 15 -15.47 26.20 -10.90
N LEU A 16 -14.52 25.27 -11.02
CA LEU A 16 -14.59 23.92 -10.46
C LEU A 16 -15.04 23.95 -8.96
N SER A 17 -14.77 25.08 -8.29
CA SER A 17 -15.21 25.40 -6.92
C SER A 17 -16.72 25.41 -6.73
N ASP A 18 -17.52 25.67 -7.78
CA ASP A 18 -18.98 25.70 -7.67
C ASP A 18 -19.61 24.28 -7.79
N LEU A 19 -18.83 23.31 -8.20
CA LEU A 19 -19.25 21.92 -8.43
C LEU A 19 -18.70 20.92 -7.41
N LEU A 20 -17.73 21.31 -6.61
CA LEU A 20 -17.05 20.44 -5.64
C LEU A 20 -17.35 20.91 -4.21
N ASP A 21 -17.48 19.95 -3.30
CA ASP A 21 -17.43 20.21 -1.86
C ASP A 21 -16.23 21.13 -1.55
N PRO A 22 -16.39 22.21 -0.77
CA PRO A 22 -15.32 23.15 -0.45
C PRO A 22 -14.02 22.49 0.03
N ARG A 23 -14.11 21.33 0.70
CA ARG A 23 -12.95 20.54 1.15
C ARG A 23 -12.20 19.85 0.01
N LEU A 24 -12.92 19.51 -1.05
CA LEU A 24 -12.31 18.95 -2.27
C LEU A 24 -11.70 20.06 -3.13
N ALA A 25 -12.28 21.24 -3.16
CA ALA A 25 -11.75 22.41 -3.86
C ALA A 25 -10.39 22.82 -3.27
N GLU A 26 -10.31 22.96 -1.96
CA GLU A 26 -9.05 23.26 -1.23
C GLU A 26 -7.96 22.22 -1.47
N PHE A 27 -8.32 20.93 -1.46
CA PHE A 27 -7.40 19.84 -1.80
C PHE A 27 -6.87 19.92 -3.24
N PHE A 28 -7.73 20.28 -4.20
CA PHE A 28 -7.31 20.43 -5.61
C PHE A 28 -6.51 21.70 -5.82
N GLU A 29 -6.79 22.82 -5.14
CA GLU A 29 -5.98 24.03 -5.19
C GLU A 29 -4.57 23.81 -4.66
N ASP A 30 -4.42 23.09 -3.54
CA ASP A 30 -3.12 22.71 -3.00
C ASP A 30 -2.36 21.77 -3.95
N LEU A 31 -3.03 20.81 -4.57
CA LEU A 31 -2.44 19.90 -5.54
C LEU A 31 -1.99 20.63 -6.82
N PHE A 32 -2.77 21.57 -7.32
CA PHE A 32 -2.45 22.34 -8.51
C PHE A 32 -1.34 23.37 -8.25
N SER A 33 -1.33 24.00 -7.09
CA SER A 33 -0.25 24.92 -6.67
C SER A 33 1.08 24.18 -6.57
N ALA A 34 1.09 22.96 -6.02
CA ALA A 34 2.28 22.12 -5.96
C ALA A 34 2.76 21.67 -7.36
N CYS A 35 1.86 21.45 -8.32
CA CYS A 35 2.22 21.09 -9.70
C CYS A 35 2.77 22.26 -10.53
N ASP A 36 2.29 23.48 -10.29
CA ASP A 36 2.73 24.68 -11.05
C ASP A 36 4.08 25.23 -10.57
N SER A 37 4.43 25.03 -9.31
CA SER A 37 5.70 25.48 -8.75
C SER A 37 6.91 24.66 -9.25
N GLY A 38 6.68 23.52 -9.91
CA GLY A 38 7.76 22.60 -10.32
C GLY A 38 8.50 21.99 -9.12
N ASP A 39 8.01 22.24 -7.93
CA ASP A 39 8.64 21.87 -6.67
C ASP A 39 8.14 20.49 -6.25
N VAL A 40 8.82 19.47 -6.79
CA VAL A 40 8.63 18.07 -6.35
C VAL A 40 9.01 17.90 -4.86
N SER A 41 9.60 18.92 -4.24
CA SER A 41 10.03 18.94 -2.85
C SER A 41 8.86 18.90 -1.84
N VAL A 42 7.63 19.12 -2.26
CA VAL A 42 6.45 18.98 -1.37
C VAL A 42 6.24 17.52 -0.93
N MET A 43 6.69 16.54 -1.73
CA MET A 43 6.70 15.14 -1.32
C MET A 43 7.80 14.81 -0.30
N ASP A 44 8.83 15.64 -0.22
CA ASP A 44 9.99 15.44 0.67
C ASP A 44 9.90 16.27 1.97
N ARG A 45 8.98 17.23 2.06
CA ARG A 45 8.84 18.09 3.27
C ARG A 45 8.38 17.33 4.52
N GLY A 46 8.07 16.05 4.43
CA GLY A 46 7.84 15.17 5.59
C GLY A 46 9.11 14.57 6.19
N ALA A 47 10.24 14.62 5.48
CA ALA A 47 11.44 13.88 5.87
C ALA A 47 12.66 14.75 6.24
N ASP A 48 12.79 15.98 5.76
CA ASP A 48 14.08 16.68 5.77
C ASP A 48 14.23 17.91 6.66
N GLN A 49 13.30 18.21 7.55
CA GLN A 49 13.52 19.23 8.60
C GLN A 49 13.29 18.66 10.00
N HIS A 50 14.02 17.62 10.36
CA HIS A 50 14.14 17.25 11.76
C HIS A 50 15.20 18.16 12.39
N THR A 51 14.77 19.32 12.90
CA THR A 51 15.49 19.99 13.99
C THR A 51 15.68 18.98 15.12
N GLY A 52 16.73 19.08 15.90
CA GLY A 52 17.05 18.08 16.93
C GLY A 52 15.87 17.73 17.86
N GLU A 53 14.98 18.68 18.13
CA GLU A 53 13.75 18.46 18.93
C GLU A 53 12.75 17.51 18.25
N ALA A 54 12.53 17.62 16.94
CA ALA A 54 11.64 16.73 16.19
C ALA A 54 12.20 15.29 16.15
N SER A 55 13.51 15.13 16.02
CA SER A 55 14.18 13.83 16.09
C SER A 55 14.05 13.19 17.47
N ILE A 56 14.17 13.97 18.54
CA ILE A 56 14.00 13.50 19.92
C ILE A 56 12.54 13.05 20.16
N GLN A 57 11.57 13.83 19.74
CA GLN A 57 10.16 13.49 19.87
C GLN A 57 9.79 12.22 19.09
N TRP A 58 10.36 12.06 17.91
CA TRP A 58 10.18 10.88 17.08
C TRP A 58 10.76 9.64 17.77
N ALA A 59 11.99 9.70 18.26
CA ALA A 59 12.64 8.61 18.98
C ALA A 59 11.88 8.22 20.26
N GLN A 60 11.37 9.21 21.01
CA GLN A 60 10.55 8.97 22.20
C GLN A 60 9.24 8.28 21.87
N ARG A 61 8.60 8.66 20.74
CA ARG A 61 7.38 8.04 20.25
C ARG A 61 7.62 6.56 19.92
N ARG A 62 8.66 6.26 19.12
CA ARG A 62 9.07 4.90 18.79
C ARG A 62 9.36 4.06 20.03
N SER A 63 10.18 4.56 20.95
CA SER A 63 10.56 3.87 22.19
C SER A 63 9.35 3.52 23.07
N ARG A 64 8.29 4.34 23.06
CA ARG A 64 7.05 4.03 23.78
C ARG A 64 6.38 2.77 23.21
N TRP A 65 6.25 2.69 21.87
CA TRP A 65 5.62 1.58 21.20
C TRP A 65 6.44 0.29 21.28
N GLU A 66 7.77 0.41 21.16
CA GLU A 66 8.70 -0.72 21.32
C GLU A 66 8.60 -1.33 22.73
N ARG A 67 8.59 -0.50 23.77
CA ARG A 67 8.40 -0.98 25.15
C ARG A 67 7.07 -1.70 25.35
N LEU A 68 6.00 -1.17 24.76
CA LEU A 68 4.70 -1.84 24.79
C LEU A 68 4.79 -3.19 24.07
N GLY A 69 5.42 -3.26 22.91
CA GLY A 69 5.59 -4.50 22.15
C GLY A 69 6.41 -5.56 22.88
N GLN A 70 7.42 -5.15 23.64
CA GLN A 70 8.23 -6.05 24.46
C GLN A 70 7.48 -6.59 25.70
N SER A 71 6.65 -5.74 26.31
CA SER A 71 5.91 -6.10 27.52
C SER A 71 4.60 -6.85 27.25
N ASP A 72 3.87 -6.44 26.21
CA ASP A 72 2.56 -6.98 25.85
C ASP A 72 2.28 -6.84 24.34
N PRO A 73 2.74 -7.81 23.52
CA PRO A 73 2.52 -7.77 22.08
C PRO A 73 1.04 -7.78 21.67
N ALA A 74 0.16 -8.42 22.47
CA ALA A 74 -1.25 -8.48 22.16
C ALA A 74 -1.91 -7.10 22.35
N ARG A 75 -1.52 -6.39 23.39
CA ARG A 75 -1.95 -5.03 23.63
C ARG A 75 -1.39 -4.07 22.58
N LEU A 76 -0.13 -4.23 22.15
CA LEU A 76 0.43 -3.45 21.06
C LEU A 76 -0.44 -3.59 19.80
N GLU A 77 -0.82 -4.80 19.42
CA GLU A 77 -1.68 -5.05 18.27
C GLU A 77 -3.03 -4.31 18.39
N GLN A 78 -3.69 -4.42 19.55
CA GLN A 78 -4.96 -3.76 19.80
C GLN A 78 -4.85 -2.22 19.69
N GLU A 79 -3.80 -1.66 20.25
CA GLU A 79 -3.55 -0.22 20.21
C GLU A 79 -3.22 0.24 18.78
N LEU A 80 -2.43 -0.52 18.00
CA LEU A 80 -2.16 -0.24 16.59
C LEU A 80 -3.45 -0.29 15.75
N VAL A 81 -4.27 -1.31 15.92
CA VAL A 81 -5.56 -1.41 15.24
C VAL A 81 -6.45 -0.23 15.61
N SER A 82 -6.57 0.10 16.90
CA SER A 82 -7.38 1.23 17.36
C SER A 82 -6.88 2.57 16.80
N ALA A 83 -5.57 2.78 16.74
CA ALA A 83 -5.00 4.00 16.17
C ALA A 83 -5.25 4.14 14.66
N LEU A 84 -5.26 3.01 13.94
CA LEU A 84 -5.44 3.00 12.47
C LEU A 84 -6.90 3.10 12.01
N ILE A 85 -7.86 2.56 12.79
CA ILE A 85 -9.27 2.51 12.41
C ILE A 85 -10.23 3.10 13.46
N GLY A 86 -9.72 3.71 14.52
CA GLY A 86 -10.53 4.27 15.59
C GLY A 86 -11.31 3.18 16.35
N ASN A 87 -12.61 3.41 16.53
CA ASN A 87 -13.50 2.46 17.22
C ASN A 87 -13.90 1.24 16.38
N GLY A 88 -13.34 1.09 15.17
CA GLY A 88 -13.59 -0.05 14.31
C GLY A 88 -13.00 -1.35 14.86
N ARG A 89 -13.46 -2.46 14.30
CA ARG A 89 -12.93 -3.79 14.59
C ARG A 89 -12.45 -4.44 13.29
N LEU A 90 -11.46 -5.31 13.38
CA LEU A 90 -11.05 -6.14 12.27
C LEU A 90 -12.22 -7.01 11.80
N HIS A 91 -12.42 -7.10 10.49
CA HIS A 91 -13.29 -8.11 9.91
C HIS A 91 -12.71 -9.49 10.10
N THR A 92 -13.56 -10.52 10.04
CA THR A 92 -13.14 -11.92 10.25
C THR A 92 -11.96 -12.30 9.37
N ALA A 93 -12.02 -11.99 8.05
CA ALA A 93 -10.93 -12.30 7.13
C ALA A 93 -9.64 -11.52 7.45
N GLN A 94 -9.73 -10.25 7.89
CA GLN A 94 -8.57 -9.47 8.32
C GLN A 94 -7.90 -10.09 9.55
N ALA A 95 -8.70 -10.44 10.56
CA ALA A 95 -8.21 -11.05 11.79
C ALA A 95 -7.56 -12.43 11.52
N GLU A 96 -8.17 -13.22 10.64
CA GLU A 96 -7.64 -14.53 10.26
C GLU A 96 -6.30 -14.40 9.52
N ILE A 97 -6.20 -13.52 8.52
CA ILE A 97 -4.94 -13.27 7.81
C ILE A 97 -3.86 -12.81 8.81
N LEU A 98 -4.17 -11.83 9.64
CA LEU A 98 -3.22 -11.31 10.63
C LEU A 98 -2.74 -12.39 11.59
N HIS A 99 -3.63 -13.30 12.04
CA HIS A 99 -3.27 -14.44 12.87
C HIS A 99 -2.29 -15.39 12.17
N ARG A 100 -2.52 -15.71 10.90
CA ARG A 100 -1.64 -16.56 10.11
C ARG A 100 -0.26 -15.95 9.91
N LEU A 101 -0.21 -14.65 9.55
CA LEU A 101 1.05 -13.92 9.39
C LEU A 101 1.87 -13.90 10.69
N LYS A 102 1.23 -13.67 11.85
CA LYS A 102 1.90 -13.73 13.16
C LYS A 102 2.45 -15.12 13.50
N SER A 103 1.82 -16.15 12.98
CA SER A 103 2.28 -17.53 13.11
C SER A 103 3.39 -17.89 12.11
N GLY A 104 3.85 -16.92 11.30
CA GLY A 104 4.90 -17.13 10.30
C GLY A 104 4.42 -17.76 8.99
N HIS A 105 3.11 -17.83 8.75
CA HIS A 105 2.55 -18.46 7.55
C HIS A 105 2.31 -17.43 6.44
N SER A 106 2.98 -17.62 5.31
CA SER A 106 2.68 -16.88 4.09
C SER A 106 1.25 -17.15 3.64
N THR A 107 0.52 -16.08 3.30
CA THR A 107 -0.94 -16.16 3.10
C THR A 107 -1.37 -15.44 1.82
N LEU A 108 -2.25 -16.07 1.05
CA LEU A 108 -3.01 -15.43 -0.05
C LEU A 108 -4.34 -14.93 0.49
N GLY A 109 -4.54 -13.61 0.51
CA GLY A 109 -5.80 -12.97 0.87
C GLY A 109 -6.59 -12.56 -0.36
N ILE A 110 -7.80 -13.13 -0.54
CA ILE A 110 -8.73 -12.74 -1.60
C ILE A 110 -9.83 -11.92 -0.94
N MET A 111 -9.77 -10.61 -1.12
CA MET A 111 -10.67 -9.67 -0.47
C MET A 111 -11.08 -8.57 -1.46
N ALA A 112 -12.36 -8.29 -1.56
CA ALA A 112 -12.88 -7.26 -2.46
C ALA A 112 -12.25 -5.88 -2.20
N THR A 113 -12.28 -4.99 -3.20
CA THR A 113 -11.84 -3.60 -3.06
C THR A 113 -12.66 -2.90 -1.97
N GLY A 114 -12.04 -2.04 -1.16
CA GLY A 114 -12.72 -1.33 -0.07
C GLY A 114 -12.91 -2.16 1.22
N ARG A 115 -12.46 -3.40 1.26
CA ARG A 115 -12.53 -4.27 2.45
C ARG A 115 -11.36 -4.10 3.43
N GLY A 116 -10.61 -3.01 3.31
CA GLY A 116 -9.54 -2.68 4.25
C GLY A 116 -8.32 -3.60 4.20
N LYS A 117 -7.96 -4.10 3.01
CA LYS A 117 -6.74 -4.92 2.81
C LYS A 117 -5.50 -4.28 3.42
N SER A 118 -5.36 -2.95 3.25
CA SER A 118 -4.18 -2.21 3.71
C SER A 118 -3.98 -2.26 5.22
N LEU A 119 -5.05 -2.33 5.99
CA LEU A 119 -4.96 -2.40 7.45
C LEU A 119 -4.15 -3.62 7.93
N ILE A 120 -4.34 -4.78 7.28
CA ILE A 120 -3.68 -6.03 7.66
C ILE A 120 -2.16 -5.88 7.62
N PHE A 121 -1.65 -5.42 6.49
CA PHE A 121 -0.20 -5.32 6.33
C PHE A 121 0.40 -4.12 7.06
N GLN A 122 -0.36 -3.04 7.29
CA GLN A 122 0.07 -1.92 8.13
C GLN A 122 0.28 -2.38 9.58
N VAL A 123 -0.69 -3.08 10.15
CA VAL A 123 -0.58 -3.61 11.52
C VAL A 123 0.57 -4.61 11.62
N HIS A 124 0.66 -5.57 10.71
CA HIS A 124 1.71 -6.60 10.76
C HIS A 124 3.11 -6.01 10.59
N ALA A 125 3.30 -5.10 9.63
CA ALA A 125 4.58 -4.42 9.42
C ALA A 125 4.99 -3.59 10.64
N ALA A 126 4.04 -2.85 11.25
CA ALA A 126 4.29 -2.09 12.47
C ALA A 126 4.69 -3.01 13.64
N MET A 127 3.98 -4.13 13.80
CA MET A 127 4.33 -5.15 14.81
C MET A 127 5.76 -5.64 14.61
N LEU A 128 6.14 -6.04 13.39
CA LEU A 128 7.49 -6.55 13.10
C LEU A 128 8.58 -5.50 13.33
N ALA A 129 8.36 -4.27 12.89
CA ALA A 129 9.31 -3.19 13.10
C ALA A 129 9.53 -2.88 14.59
N LEU A 130 8.45 -2.82 15.38
CA LEU A 130 8.49 -2.44 16.79
C LEU A 130 8.94 -3.58 17.73
N THR A 131 8.75 -4.85 17.34
CA THR A 131 9.08 -5.99 18.22
C THR A 131 10.31 -6.77 17.78
N GLN A 132 10.64 -6.77 16.49
CA GLN A 132 11.71 -7.58 15.93
C GLN A 132 12.74 -6.77 15.15
N HIS A 133 12.54 -5.46 14.99
CA HIS A 133 13.39 -4.57 14.19
C HIS A 133 13.59 -5.08 12.75
N LYS A 134 12.56 -5.71 12.17
CA LYS A 134 12.57 -6.20 10.80
C LYS A 134 11.92 -5.19 9.86
N THR A 135 12.47 -5.11 8.67
CA THR A 135 11.95 -4.27 7.59
C THR A 135 10.88 -5.04 6.79
N SER A 136 9.86 -4.34 6.36
CA SER A 136 8.81 -4.86 5.48
C SER A 136 8.95 -4.29 4.07
N LEU A 137 8.63 -5.10 3.06
CA LEU A 137 8.70 -4.74 1.65
C LEU A 137 7.30 -4.77 1.04
N PHE A 138 6.83 -3.64 0.49
CA PHE A 138 5.52 -3.55 -0.15
C PHE A 138 5.67 -3.37 -1.65
N VAL A 139 5.14 -4.32 -2.42
CA VAL A 139 5.24 -4.37 -3.88
C VAL A 139 3.91 -3.99 -4.50
N TYR A 140 3.91 -2.87 -5.24
CA TYR A 140 2.73 -2.32 -5.91
C TYR A 140 2.84 -2.41 -7.43
N PRO A 141 1.71 -2.65 -8.13
CA PRO A 141 1.72 -2.81 -9.59
C PRO A 141 1.99 -1.51 -10.35
N LEU A 142 1.65 -0.37 -9.77
CA LEU A 142 1.70 0.94 -10.43
C LEU A 142 2.38 1.98 -9.54
N ARG A 143 3.28 2.76 -10.14
CA ARG A 143 4.00 3.84 -9.46
C ARG A 143 3.07 4.91 -8.91
N ALA A 144 2.05 5.32 -9.67
CA ALA A 144 1.09 6.32 -9.23
C ALA A 144 0.31 5.85 -7.98
N LEU A 145 -0.16 4.59 -7.97
CA LEU A 145 -0.82 3.99 -6.81
C LEU A 145 0.13 3.92 -5.61
N MET A 146 1.39 3.56 -5.85
CA MET A 146 2.41 3.49 -4.81
C MET A 146 2.68 4.87 -4.19
N ALA A 147 2.78 5.94 -5.00
CA ALA A 147 3.01 7.29 -4.50
C ALA A 147 1.87 7.78 -3.60
N ASP A 148 0.62 7.57 -4.01
CA ASP A 148 -0.56 7.88 -3.19
C ASP A 148 -0.56 7.09 -1.88
N GLN A 149 -0.34 5.78 -1.95
CA GLN A 149 -0.25 4.93 -0.77
C GLN A 149 0.92 5.31 0.15
N ALA A 150 2.06 5.71 -0.39
CA ALA A 150 3.22 6.14 0.38
C ALA A 150 2.94 7.38 1.21
N PHE A 151 2.24 8.35 0.64
CA PHE A 151 1.85 9.57 1.36
C PHE A 151 0.94 9.25 2.56
N HIS A 152 -0.14 8.51 2.32
CA HIS A 152 -1.08 8.15 3.38
C HIS A 152 -0.50 7.21 4.42
N LEU A 153 0.24 6.20 3.98
CA LEU A 153 0.88 5.22 4.84
C LEU A 153 1.98 5.86 5.69
N GLY A 154 2.85 6.65 5.08
CA GLY A 154 3.96 7.31 5.76
C GLY A 154 3.47 8.20 6.91
N ARG A 155 2.43 8.99 6.69
CA ARG A 155 1.82 9.83 7.75
C ARG A 155 1.29 9.01 8.92
N ARG A 156 0.54 7.95 8.64
CA ARG A 156 -0.04 7.08 9.68
C ARG A 156 1.04 6.36 10.48
N LEU A 157 2.04 5.81 9.81
CA LEU A 157 3.11 5.06 10.46
C LEU A 157 4.10 5.96 11.22
N ALA A 158 4.27 7.22 10.81
CA ALA A 158 5.06 8.20 11.53
C ALA A 158 4.53 8.47 12.96
N GLU A 159 3.23 8.24 13.21
CA GLU A 159 2.64 8.33 14.56
C GLU A 159 3.20 7.25 15.50
N PHE A 160 3.68 6.15 14.95
CA PHE A 160 4.34 5.08 15.69
C PHE A 160 5.87 5.21 15.72
N GLY A 161 6.42 6.26 15.10
CA GLY A 161 7.86 6.44 14.93
C GLY A 161 8.46 5.46 13.91
N LEU A 162 7.70 5.09 12.88
CA LEU A 162 8.16 4.21 11.80
C LEU A 162 8.47 5.00 10.53
N VAL A 163 9.52 4.59 9.85
CA VAL A 163 10.02 5.21 8.61
C VAL A 163 9.63 4.38 7.40
N CYS A 164 8.87 5.02 6.49
CA CYS A 164 8.50 4.44 5.20
C CYS A 164 9.22 5.19 4.08
N LYS A 165 9.87 4.46 3.17
CA LYS A 165 10.57 5.03 2.02
C LYS A 165 10.06 4.39 0.73
N VAL A 166 9.99 5.19 -0.33
CA VAL A 166 9.73 4.71 -1.70
C VAL A 166 11.08 4.47 -2.38
N LEU A 167 11.23 3.29 -2.96
CA LEU A 167 12.44 2.91 -3.69
C LEU A 167 12.05 2.37 -5.07
N ASN A 168 12.21 3.19 -6.10
CA ASN A 168 11.81 2.88 -7.45
C ASN A 168 12.78 3.47 -8.49
N GLY A 169 12.45 3.32 -9.78
CA GLY A 169 13.30 3.82 -10.87
C GLY A 169 13.36 5.34 -11.01
N GLU A 170 12.52 6.08 -10.29
CA GLU A 170 12.48 7.57 -10.32
C GLU A 170 13.42 8.17 -9.28
N CYS A 171 13.81 7.39 -8.25
CA CYS A 171 14.77 7.82 -7.26
C CYS A 171 16.12 8.12 -7.93
N SER A 172 16.72 9.24 -7.60
CA SER A 172 18.10 9.57 -7.98
C SER A 172 19.09 8.57 -7.37
N THR A 173 20.30 8.53 -7.89
CA THR A 173 21.35 7.65 -7.34
C THR A 173 21.63 8.00 -5.87
N LYS A 174 21.66 9.29 -5.52
CA LYS A 174 21.90 9.77 -4.16
C LYS A 174 20.80 9.29 -3.21
N GLU A 175 19.54 9.50 -3.55
CA GLU A 175 18.39 9.03 -2.74
C GLU A 175 18.41 7.51 -2.53
N ARG A 176 18.74 6.75 -3.57
CA ARG A 176 18.86 5.29 -3.45
C ARG A 176 19.93 4.87 -2.46
N GLU A 177 21.12 5.48 -2.54
CA GLU A 177 22.22 5.18 -1.61
C GLU A 177 21.87 5.58 -0.17
N GLU A 178 21.19 6.70 0.04
CA GLU A 178 20.69 7.12 1.36
C GLU A 178 19.68 6.10 1.93
N ILE A 179 18.76 5.60 1.08
CA ILE A 179 17.80 4.57 1.50
C ILE A 179 18.51 3.26 1.82
N TYR A 180 19.49 2.83 1.03
CA TYR A 180 20.26 1.63 1.31
C TYR A 180 21.07 1.75 2.61
N ALA A 181 21.71 2.89 2.84
CA ALA A 181 22.42 3.15 4.09
C ALA A 181 21.47 3.12 5.30
N GLY A 182 20.29 3.73 5.18
CA GLY A 182 19.26 3.69 6.21
C GLY A 182 18.72 2.27 6.48
N LEU A 183 18.60 1.43 5.45
CA LEU A 183 18.25 0.01 5.60
C LEU A 183 19.35 -0.76 6.36
N GLU A 184 20.60 -0.56 6.02
CA GLU A 184 21.75 -1.19 6.69
C GLU A 184 21.83 -0.74 8.16
N ALA A 185 21.59 0.55 8.43
CA ALA A 185 21.54 1.11 9.79
C ALA A 185 20.28 0.66 10.58
N GLY A 186 19.24 0.16 9.91
CA GLY A 186 17.96 -0.19 10.56
C GLY A 186 17.07 1.00 10.87
N GLU A 187 17.25 2.07 10.13
CA GLU A 187 16.48 3.30 10.23
C GLU A 187 15.24 3.32 9.32
N VAL A 188 15.15 2.38 8.38
CA VAL A 188 14.03 2.22 7.45
C VAL A 188 13.23 0.97 7.79
N ASP A 189 11.97 1.14 8.12
CA ASP A 189 11.06 0.07 8.55
C ASP A 189 10.26 -0.53 7.40
N ILE A 190 9.91 0.30 6.41
CA ILE A 190 9.10 -0.11 5.27
C ILE A 190 9.69 0.46 3.98
N ILE A 191 9.85 -0.41 3.00
CA ILE A 191 10.17 -0.05 1.61
C ILE A 191 8.95 -0.31 0.74
N MET A 192 8.57 0.68 -0.05
CA MET A 192 7.57 0.55 -1.10
C MET A 192 8.26 0.57 -2.47
N THR A 193 7.94 -0.40 -3.32
CA THR A 193 8.63 -0.59 -4.59
C THR A 193 7.71 -1.19 -5.66
N THR A 194 8.22 -1.30 -6.89
CA THR A 194 7.56 -2.03 -7.99
C THR A 194 8.26 -3.35 -8.28
N PRO A 195 7.56 -4.34 -8.86
CA PRO A 195 8.16 -5.63 -9.18
C PRO A 195 9.38 -5.52 -10.09
N GLU A 196 9.33 -4.61 -11.06
CA GLU A 196 10.42 -4.39 -12.01
C GLU A 196 11.68 -3.87 -11.31
N PHE A 197 11.54 -2.86 -10.45
CA PHE A 197 12.66 -2.33 -9.68
C PHE A 197 13.22 -3.38 -8.73
N LEU A 198 12.35 -4.08 -8.02
CA LEU A 198 12.72 -5.09 -7.06
C LEU A 198 13.53 -6.23 -7.70
N PHE A 199 13.13 -6.68 -8.89
CA PHE A 199 13.85 -7.73 -9.60
C PHE A 199 15.32 -7.36 -9.88
N TYR A 200 15.56 -6.13 -10.38
CA TYR A 200 16.92 -5.67 -10.70
C TYR A 200 17.77 -5.36 -9.46
N HIS A 201 17.16 -5.06 -8.32
CA HIS A 201 17.86 -4.63 -7.10
C HIS A 201 17.79 -5.66 -5.97
N ALA A 202 17.28 -6.86 -6.21
CA ALA A 202 17.09 -7.89 -5.19
C ALA A 202 18.38 -8.25 -4.47
N GLU A 203 19.51 -8.33 -5.18
CA GLU A 203 20.81 -8.64 -4.57
C GLU A 203 21.28 -7.55 -3.60
N ARG A 204 21.15 -6.28 -3.99
CA ARG A 204 21.51 -5.15 -3.13
C ARG A 204 20.64 -5.10 -1.87
N LEU A 205 19.34 -5.35 -2.02
CA LEU A 205 18.40 -5.41 -0.91
C LEU A 205 18.67 -6.62 0.00
N SER A 206 18.98 -7.78 -0.56
CA SER A 206 19.26 -8.98 0.23
C SER A 206 20.48 -8.83 1.13
N ALA A 207 21.46 -8.03 0.74
CA ALA A 207 22.65 -7.75 1.54
C ALA A 207 22.32 -7.14 2.91
N CYS A 208 21.20 -6.41 3.04
CA CYS A 208 20.76 -5.83 4.30
C CYS A 208 20.28 -6.87 5.32
N GLN A 209 19.88 -8.08 4.90
CA GLN A 209 19.41 -9.21 5.74
C GLN A 209 18.33 -8.86 6.77
N ARG A 210 17.50 -7.86 6.49
CA ARG A 210 16.52 -7.32 7.46
C ARG A 210 15.07 -7.59 7.10
N PHE A 211 14.80 -8.09 5.90
CA PHE A 211 13.42 -8.29 5.45
C PHE A 211 12.76 -9.46 6.18
N GLY A 212 11.70 -9.17 6.93
CA GLY A 212 10.90 -10.18 7.64
C GLY A 212 9.53 -10.38 7.02
N PHE A 213 9.07 -9.44 6.19
CA PHE A 213 7.72 -9.45 5.63
C PHE A 213 7.71 -8.84 4.23
N MET A 214 6.96 -9.45 3.32
CA MET A 214 6.74 -8.94 1.97
C MET A 214 5.25 -8.93 1.63
N VAL A 215 4.76 -7.82 1.13
CA VAL A 215 3.39 -7.67 0.62
C VAL A 215 3.45 -7.60 -0.91
N VAL A 216 2.62 -8.38 -1.57
CA VAL A 216 2.41 -8.34 -3.01
C VAL A 216 0.97 -7.93 -3.26
N ASP A 217 0.76 -6.67 -3.60
CA ASP A 217 -0.58 -6.18 -3.96
C ASP A 217 -0.91 -6.55 -5.41
N GLU A 218 -2.21 -6.72 -5.66
CA GLU A 218 -2.74 -7.19 -6.95
C GLU A 218 -2.05 -8.46 -7.48
N ALA A 219 -1.88 -9.44 -6.59
CA ALA A 219 -1.16 -10.69 -6.86
C ALA A 219 -1.72 -11.51 -8.04
N HIS A 220 -2.94 -11.21 -8.52
CA HIS A 220 -3.49 -11.81 -9.74
C HIS A 220 -2.61 -11.57 -10.98
N HIS A 221 -1.77 -10.53 -10.97
CA HIS A 221 -0.82 -10.29 -12.05
C HIS A 221 0.25 -11.40 -12.19
N ILE A 222 0.52 -12.18 -11.15
CA ILE A 222 1.42 -13.33 -11.23
C ILE A 222 0.89 -14.36 -12.23
N GLY A 223 -0.40 -14.65 -12.19
CA GLY A 223 -1.05 -15.56 -13.13
C GLY A 223 -1.13 -15.04 -14.57
N GLN A 224 -1.26 -13.73 -14.72
CA GLN A 224 -1.35 -13.06 -16.03
C GLN A 224 0.03 -12.89 -16.69
N SER A 225 1.12 -12.93 -15.95
CA SER A 225 2.49 -12.73 -16.45
C SER A 225 2.93 -13.81 -17.45
N LYS A 226 2.36 -15.03 -17.38
CA LYS A 226 2.58 -16.09 -18.37
C LYS A 226 2.05 -15.73 -19.78
N ALA A 227 1.11 -14.79 -19.88
CA ALA A 227 0.61 -14.29 -21.14
C ALA A 227 1.45 -13.12 -21.72
N GLY A 228 2.65 -12.87 -21.18
CA GLY A 228 3.54 -11.80 -21.60
C GLY A 228 3.21 -10.43 -21.01
N GLN A 229 2.20 -10.33 -20.15
CA GLN A 229 1.88 -9.13 -19.40
C GLN A 229 2.64 -9.15 -18.07
N ARG A 230 3.37 -8.07 -17.76
CA ARG A 230 4.09 -7.86 -16.49
C ARG A 230 5.00 -9.02 -16.06
N PRO A 231 6.05 -9.34 -16.83
CA PRO A 231 6.92 -10.49 -16.58
C PRO A 231 7.62 -10.42 -15.22
N ALA A 232 7.83 -9.23 -14.65
CA ALA A 232 8.47 -9.06 -13.34
C ALA A 232 7.70 -9.70 -12.20
N TYR A 233 6.37 -9.82 -12.30
CA TYR A 233 5.57 -10.54 -11.31
C TYR A 233 5.87 -12.05 -11.27
N ALA A 234 6.18 -12.67 -12.41
CA ALA A 234 6.54 -14.09 -12.47
C ALA A 234 7.82 -14.40 -11.70
N LEU A 235 8.70 -13.41 -11.58
CA LEU A 235 10.03 -13.55 -10.95
C LEU A 235 10.02 -13.22 -9.45
N LEU A 236 8.89 -12.81 -8.88
CA LEU A 236 8.81 -12.46 -7.46
C LEU A 236 9.11 -13.64 -6.54
N GLY A 237 8.83 -14.87 -6.95
CA GLY A 237 9.20 -16.06 -6.17
C GLY A 237 10.70 -16.20 -5.96
N ASP A 238 11.49 -15.99 -7.02
CA ASP A 238 12.95 -16.00 -6.94
C ASP A 238 13.47 -14.86 -6.05
N VAL A 239 12.83 -13.69 -6.14
CA VAL A 239 13.17 -12.54 -5.29
C VAL A 239 12.90 -12.84 -3.81
N VAL A 240 11.77 -13.46 -3.48
CA VAL A 240 11.45 -13.89 -2.10
C VAL A 240 12.57 -14.78 -1.55
N GLN A 241 13.05 -15.75 -2.32
CA GLN A 241 14.15 -16.62 -1.90
C GLN A 241 15.45 -15.83 -1.69
N LYS A 242 15.80 -14.92 -2.59
CA LYS A 242 16.98 -14.06 -2.47
C LYS A 242 16.95 -13.17 -1.23
N LEU A 243 15.77 -12.69 -0.83
CA LEU A 243 15.58 -11.85 0.34
C LEU A 243 15.57 -12.63 1.68
N GLY A 244 15.87 -13.93 1.66
CA GLY A 244 15.89 -14.77 2.85
C GLY A 244 14.54 -15.35 3.25
N ALA A 245 13.65 -15.51 2.27
CA ALA A 245 12.29 -16.08 2.44
C ALA A 245 11.45 -15.39 3.55
N PRO A 246 11.23 -14.08 3.47
CA PRO A 246 10.33 -13.38 4.40
C PRO A 246 8.92 -13.97 4.32
N VAL A 247 8.13 -13.76 5.37
CA VAL A 247 6.69 -14.09 5.32
C VAL A 247 6.02 -13.26 4.23
N VAL A 248 5.22 -13.88 3.37
CA VAL A 248 4.58 -13.22 2.23
C VAL A 248 3.08 -13.09 2.45
N LEU A 249 2.57 -11.89 2.27
CA LEU A 249 1.13 -11.62 2.10
C LEU A 249 0.85 -11.23 0.65
N ALA A 250 0.22 -12.12 -0.10
CA ALA A 250 -0.28 -11.80 -1.43
C ALA A 250 -1.76 -11.38 -1.32
N LEU A 251 -2.10 -10.23 -1.91
CA LEU A 251 -3.45 -9.67 -1.85
C LEU A 251 -4.01 -9.49 -3.26
N THR A 252 -5.29 -9.80 -3.42
CA THR A 252 -6.03 -9.51 -4.65
C THR A 252 -7.51 -9.31 -4.35
N ALA A 253 -8.18 -8.52 -5.20
CA ALA A 253 -9.63 -8.35 -5.09
C ALA A 253 -10.39 -9.53 -5.68
N THR A 254 -9.86 -10.14 -6.71
CA THR A 254 -10.45 -11.27 -7.44
C THR A 254 -9.35 -12.22 -7.89
N ALA A 255 -9.55 -13.51 -7.74
CA ALA A 255 -8.69 -14.51 -8.34
C ALA A 255 -9.51 -15.74 -8.73
N PRO A 256 -9.65 -16.03 -10.03
CA PRO A 256 -10.05 -17.36 -10.48
C PRO A 256 -9.13 -18.41 -9.84
N GLU A 257 -9.67 -19.59 -9.60
CA GLU A 257 -8.97 -20.66 -8.89
C GLU A 257 -7.58 -20.98 -9.47
N GLU A 258 -7.45 -20.95 -10.79
CA GLU A 258 -6.19 -21.18 -11.49
C GLU A 258 -5.15 -20.08 -11.18
N ILE A 259 -5.58 -18.81 -11.17
CA ILE A 259 -4.70 -17.67 -10.86
C ILE A 259 -4.28 -17.73 -9.40
N ALA A 260 -5.20 -18.05 -8.49
CA ALA A 260 -4.89 -18.24 -7.08
C ALA A 260 -3.84 -19.34 -6.85
N LYS A 261 -4.00 -20.49 -7.51
CA LYS A 261 -3.02 -21.58 -7.47
C LYS A 261 -1.66 -21.18 -8.02
N MET A 262 -1.64 -20.44 -9.13
CA MET A 262 -0.38 -19.95 -9.73
C MET A 262 0.34 -18.96 -8.82
N ALA A 263 -0.38 -18.01 -8.23
CA ALA A 263 0.19 -17.05 -7.30
C ALA A 263 0.74 -17.75 -6.05
N SER A 264 -0.03 -18.70 -5.49
CA SER A 264 0.42 -19.48 -4.32
C SER A 264 1.66 -20.33 -4.63
N ALA A 265 1.70 -20.99 -5.77
CA ALA A 265 2.85 -21.79 -6.17
C ALA A 265 4.09 -20.92 -6.41
N SER A 266 3.94 -19.78 -7.11
CA SER A 266 5.06 -18.87 -7.40
C SER A 266 5.67 -18.29 -6.13
N LEU A 267 4.86 -17.92 -5.14
CA LEU A 267 5.29 -17.28 -3.90
C LEU A 267 5.48 -18.27 -2.74
N SER A 268 5.36 -19.58 -2.98
CA SER A 268 5.43 -20.64 -1.96
C SER A 268 4.43 -20.45 -0.82
N ILE A 269 3.23 -19.96 -1.13
CA ILE A 269 2.15 -19.70 -0.17
C ILE A 269 1.32 -20.96 0.01
N GLN A 270 1.14 -21.39 1.26
CA GLN A 270 0.36 -22.58 1.61
C GLN A 270 -1.03 -22.25 2.12
N GLU A 271 -1.21 -21.05 2.68
CA GLU A 271 -2.42 -20.62 3.33
C GLU A 271 -3.24 -19.68 2.44
N ARG A 272 -4.56 -19.85 2.48
CA ARG A 272 -5.50 -19.01 1.72
C ARG A 272 -6.65 -18.57 2.60
N VAL A 273 -6.99 -17.29 2.52
CA VAL A 273 -8.18 -16.71 3.17
C VAL A 273 -9.01 -15.99 2.12
N VAL A 274 -10.30 -16.31 2.08
CA VAL A 274 -11.27 -15.67 1.18
C VAL A 274 -12.26 -14.89 2.01
N ASP A 275 -12.41 -13.60 1.72
CA ASP A 275 -13.46 -12.77 2.32
C ASP A 275 -14.76 -12.98 1.54
N GLU A 276 -15.66 -13.79 2.09
CA GLU A 276 -16.95 -14.14 1.49
C GLU A 276 -18.03 -13.07 1.72
N ALA A 277 -17.69 -11.95 2.35
CA ALA A 277 -18.67 -10.92 2.67
C ALA A 277 -19.33 -10.37 1.40
N SER A 278 -20.64 -10.46 1.33
CA SER A 278 -21.46 -9.82 0.32
C SER A 278 -21.44 -8.31 0.47
N ARG A 279 -21.65 -7.61 -0.62
CA ARG A 279 -21.85 -6.15 -0.63
C ARG A 279 -23.35 -5.86 -0.71
N ASP A 280 -24.04 -6.01 0.40
CA ASP A 280 -25.50 -5.86 0.46
C ASP A 280 -25.97 -4.42 0.11
N ASN A 281 -25.04 -3.45 0.13
CA ASN A 281 -25.26 -2.09 -0.30
C ASN A 281 -25.10 -1.85 -1.81
N LEU A 282 -24.69 -2.86 -2.58
CA LEU A 282 -24.56 -2.78 -4.03
C LEU A 282 -25.68 -3.59 -4.68
N HIS A 283 -26.51 -2.90 -5.44
CA HIS A 283 -27.51 -3.52 -6.29
C HIS A 283 -27.00 -3.55 -7.73
N LEU A 284 -26.98 -4.73 -8.34
CA LEU A 284 -26.60 -4.89 -9.74
C LEU A 284 -27.87 -4.94 -10.58
N ASP A 285 -28.11 -3.89 -11.35
CA ASP A 285 -29.18 -3.85 -12.34
C ASP A 285 -28.62 -4.12 -13.74
N ASP A 286 -28.93 -5.30 -14.29
CA ASP A 286 -28.43 -5.73 -15.59
C ASP A 286 -29.28 -5.17 -16.71
N GLN A 287 -28.85 -4.08 -17.28
CA GLN A 287 -29.54 -3.34 -18.34
C GLN A 287 -28.89 -3.56 -19.74
N ARG A 288 -28.21 -4.70 -19.95
CA ARG A 288 -27.52 -4.99 -21.24
C ARG A 288 -28.42 -4.96 -22.45
N ASN A 289 -29.72 -5.19 -22.27
CA ASN A 289 -30.72 -5.28 -23.35
C ASN A 289 -31.52 -3.99 -23.57
N ILE A 290 -31.20 -2.91 -22.87
CA ILE A 290 -31.86 -1.62 -23.07
C ILE A 290 -31.59 -1.09 -24.48
N ARG A 291 -32.67 -0.75 -25.21
CA ARG A 291 -32.60 -0.26 -26.58
C ARG A 291 -32.10 1.17 -26.70
N ASN A 292 -32.39 2.03 -25.71
CA ASN A 292 -31.95 3.42 -25.68
C ASN A 292 -31.15 3.68 -24.40
N ARG A 293 -29.85 3.56 -24.50
CA ARG A 293 -28.92 3.72 -23.34
C ARG A 293 -28.86 5.17 -22.86
N ASP A 294 -28.95 6.13 -23.77
CA ASP A 294 -28.79 7.54 -23.44
C ASP A 294 -30.00 8.05 -22.63
N ASP A 295 -31.21 7.65 -23.02
CA ASP A 295 -32.43 7.98 -22.26
C ASP A 295 -32.43 7.33 -20.86
N TYR A 296 -31.93 6.10 -20.76
CA TYR A 296 -31.80 5.41 -19.47
C TYR A 296 -30.79 6.10 -18.56
N LEU A 297 -29.63 6.48 -19.06
CA LEU A 297 -28.63 7.21 -18.31
C LEU A 297 -29.14 8.59 -17.88
N ALA A 298 -29.83 9.32 -18.78
CA ALA A 298 -30.45 10.59 -18.47
C ALA A 298 -31.50 10.45 -17.34
N HIS A 299 -32.28 9.38 -17.35
CA HIS A 299 -33.28 9.11 -16.31
C HIS A 299 -32.61 8.81 -14.95
N ILE A 300 -31.55 8.00 -14.91
CA ILE A 300 -30.81 7.71 -13.68
C ILE A 300 -30.21 8.99 -13.08
N VAL A 301 -29.56 9.80 -13.92
CA VAL A 301 -28.95 11.07 -13.47
C VAL A 301 -29.99 12.06 -12.95
N ALA A 302 -31.19 12.05 -13.52
CA ALA A 302 -32.28 12.94 -13.09
C ALA A 302 -33.01 12.45 -11.81
N SER A 303 -32.88 11.16 -11.48
CA SER A 303 -33.57 10.53 -10.35
C SER A 303 -32.69 10.36 -9.08
N GLY A 304 -31.39 10.61 -9.18
CA GLY A 304 -30.43 10.56 -8.06
C GLY A 304 -30.13 11.94 -7.54
#